data_a7a6a7eeab1d8c45742842903512e705
#
_entry.id   a7a6a7eeab1d8c45742842903512e705
#
_cell.length_a   1.000
_cell.length_b   1.000
_cell.length_c   1.000
_cell.angle_alpha   90.00
_cell.angle_beta   90.00
_cell.angle_gamma   90.00
#
_symmetry.space_group_name_H-M   'P 1'
#
loop_
_entity.id
_entity.type
_entity.pdbx_description
1 polymer ?
#
loop_
_entity_poly.entity_id
_entity_poly.type
_entity_poly.pdbx_seq_one_letter_code
_entity_poly.pdbx_strand_id
1 'polypeptide(L)'
;MKITLTRAEDMEMLRSRHPARIRMKTGAKKDGTLVAREVELWFDAGAYADESPAVMSFGMLMSRGPYRCPNVSVKGHTVYTNKLKAGSFRGFGNP
;
A
#
# COMPACT_ATOMS: atom_id res chain seq x y z
N MET A 1 -17.03 -7.57 29.15
CA MET A 1 -15.69 -7.00 29.46
C MET A 1 -15.42 -5.85 28.51
N LYS A 2 -14.80 -4.76 28.96
CA LYS A 2 -14.46 -3.58 28.15
C LYS A 2 -13.00 -3.20 28.42
N ILE A 3 -12.23 -2.96 27.37
CA ILE A 3 -10.86 -2.44 27.44
C ILE A 3 -10.81 -1.12 26.68
N THR A 4 -10.20 -0.11 27.25
CA THR A 4 -9.94 1.19 26.62
C THR A 4 -8.47 1.49 26.78
N LEU A 5 -7.75 1.60 25.66
CA LEU A 5 -6.33 1.93 25.64
C LEU A 5 -6.12 3.42 25.77
N THR A 6 -5.04 3.83 26.41
CA THR A 6 -4.52 5.20 26.34
C THR A 6 -3.94 5.46 24.96
N ARG A 7 -3.70 6.72 24.58
CA ARG A 7 -3.09 7.06 23.30
C ARG A 7 -1.67 6.48 23.15
N ALA A 8 -0.90 6.44 24.23
CA ALA A 8 0.44 5.84 24.21
C ALA A 8 0.39 4.33 23.93
N GLU A 9 -0.47 3.61 24.65
CA GLU A 9 -0.68 2.17 24.41
C GLU A 9 -1.22 1.87 23.02
N ASP A 10 -2.14 2.69 22.50
CA ASP A 10 -2.67 2.60 21.15
C ASP A 10 -1.55 2.70 20.10
N MET A 11 -0.63 3.66 20.27
CA MET A 11 0.49 3.86 19.35
C MET A 11 1.56 2.76 19.42
N GLU A 12 1.70 2.09 20.54
CA GLU A 12 2.70 1.04 20.75
C GLU A 12 2.18 -0.39 20.52
N MET A 13 0.87 -0.59 20.59
CA MET A 13 0.27 -1.93 20.58
C MET A 13 -0.61 -2.21 19.37
N LEU A 14 -1.24 -1.18 18.80
CA LEU A 14 -2.17 -1.37 17.69
C LEU A 14 -1.49 -1.19 16.34
N ARG A 15 -2.09 -1.86 15.34
CA ARG A 15 -1.63 -1.76 13.96
C ARG A 15 -1.88 -0.38 13.38
N SER A 16 -0.97 0.07 12.53
CA SER A 16 -1.08 1.29 11.76
C SER A 16 -1.15 1.00 10.26
N ARG A 17 -1.34 2.05 9.46
CA ARG A 17 -1.26 1.94 8.00
C ARG A 17 0.17 1.56 7.59
N HIS A 18 0.29 0.75 6.52
CA HIS A 18 1.58 0.34 5.97
C HIS A 18 2.41 1.55 5.51
N PRO A 19 3.63 1.72 6.02
CA PRO A 19 4.60 2.55 5.34
C PRO A 19 4.86 1.99 3.94
N ALA A 20 4.94 2.87 2.94
CA ALA A 20 5.07 2.45 1.55
C ALA A 20 6.22 3.15 0.84
N ARG A 21 6.88 2.41 -0.04
CA ARG A 21 7.77 2.96 -1.05
C ARG A 21 7.17 2.65 -2.42
N ILE A 22 7.01 3.67 -3.24
CA ILE A 22 6.39 3.57 -4.56
C ILE A 22 7.37 4.04 -5.60
N ARG A 23 7.59 3.21 -6.63
CA ARG A 23 8.31 3.58 -7.84
C ARG A 23 7.31 3.54 -8.99
N MET A 24 7.14 4.67 -9.67
CA MET A 24 6.22 4.79 -10.80
C MET A 24 6.94 5.32 -12.02
N LYS A 25 6.68 4.69 -13.16
CA LYS A 25 7.15 5.12 -14.46
C LYS A 25 5.96 5.19 -15.41
N THR A 26 5.75 6.35 -16.01
CA THR A 26 4.62 6.58 -16.92
C THR A 26 5.12 7.13 -18.24
N GLY A 27 4.72 6.51 -19.34
CA GLY A 27 4.95 6.98 -20.69
C GLY A 27 3.70 7.66 -21.24
N ALA A 28 3.86 8.85 -21.79
CA ALA A 28 2.80 9.61 -22.44
C ALA A 28 3.26 10.16 -23.79
N LYS A 29 2.31 10.35 -24.70
CA LYS A 29 2.52 11.05 -25.96
C LYS A 29 2.57 12.57 -25.73
N LYS A 30 3.00 13.34 -26.73
CA LYS A 30 3.05 14.79 -26.66
C LYS A 30 1.67 15.46 -26.49
N ASP A 31 0.59 14.78 -26.90
CA ASP A 31 -0.79 15.21 -26.74
C ASP A 31 -1.37 14.89 -25.34
N GLY A 32 -0.58 14.29 -24.44
CA GLY A 32 -1.01 13.92 -23.09
C GLY A 32 -1.62 12.53 -22.97
N THR A 33 -1.78 11.79 -24.08
CA THR A 33 -2.34 10.43 -24.04
C THR A 33 -1.38 9.47 -23.35
N LEU A 34 -1.84 8.74 -22.31
CA LEU A 34 -1.06 7.72 -21.63
C LEU A 34 -0.90 6.48 -22.51
N VAL A 35 0.30 5.97 -22.59
CA VAL A 35 0.65 4.79 -23.41
C VAL A 35 0.95 3.59 -22.54
N ALA A 36 1.73 3.78 -21.49
CA ALA A 36 2.13 2.71 -20.60
C ALA A 36 2.41 3.23 -19.19
N ARG A 37 2.18 2.38 -18.20
CA ARG A 37 2.52 2.67 -16.80
C ARG A 37 3.10 1.42 -16.15
N GLU A 38 4.22 1.60 -15.48
CA GLU A 38 4.83 0.61 -14.61
C GLU A 38 4.82 1.14 -13.18
N VAL A 39 4.30 0.33 -12.25
CA VAL A 39 4.23 0.66 -10.82
C VAL A 39 4.86 -0.46 -10.03
N GLU A 40 5.73 -0.12 -9.12
CA GLU A 40 6.32 -1.06 -8.19
C GLU A 40 6.13 -0.55 -6.76
N LEU A 41 5.51 -1.38 -5.92
CA LEU A 41 5.09 -1.04 -4.57
C LEU A 41 5.86 -1.91 -3.57
N TRP A 42 6.37 -1.31 -2.51
CA TRP A 42 6.90 -2.00 -1.34
C TRP A 42 6.12 -1.53 -0.11
N PHE A 43 5.47 -2.46 0.56
CA PHE A 43 4.78 -2.21 1.82
C PHE A 43 5.55 -2.82 2.97
N ASP A 44 5.77 -2.04 4.02
CA ASP A 44 6.39 -2.49 5.26
C ASP A 44 5.31 -3.12 6.15
N ALA A 45 5.37 -4.44 6.32
CA ALA A 45 4.43 -5.18 7.16
C ALA A 45 4.76 -5.10 8.66
N GLY A 46 5.95 -4.62 9.00
CA GLY A 46 6.48 -4.74 10.35
C GLY A 46 6.90 -6.17 10.66
N ALA A 47 6.78 -6.59 11.91
CA ALA A 47 7.26 -7.89 12.38
C ALA A 47 6.38 -9.09 11.95
N TYR A 48 5.15 -8.86 11.50
CA TYR A 48 4.18 -9.89 11.16
C TYR A 48 3.47 -9.59 9.85
N ALA A 49 3.16 -10.63 9.06
CA ALA A 49 2.42 -10.49 7.81
C ALA A 49 0.99 -9.96 8.02
N ASP A 50 0.28 -10.53 8.99
CA ASP A 50 -1.11 -10.19 9.31
C ASP A 50 -1.96 -10.06 8.04
N GLU A 51 -2.62 -8.93 7.82
CA GLU A 51 -3.44 -8.63 6.63
C GLU A 51 -2.64 -8.00 5.47
N SER A 52 -1.32 -7.86 5.62
CA SER A 52 -0.46 -7.16 4.64
C SER A 52 -0.56 -7.69 3.21
N PRO A 53 -0.67 -9.01 2.95
CA PRO A 53 -0.85 -9.51 1.59
C PRO A 53 -2.16 -9.04 0.93
N ALA A 54 -3.25 -8.99 1.71
CA ALA A 54 -4.54 -8.49 1.21
C ALA A 54 -4.47 -6.98 0.92
N VAL A 55 -3.89 -6.20 1.83
CA VAL A 55 -3.67 -4.76 1.64
C VAL A 55 -2.82 -4.48 0.41
N MET A 56 -1.75 -5.26 0.18
CA MET A 56 -0.91 -5.17 -1.01
C MET A 56 -1.71 -5.46 -2.29
N SER A 57 -2.56 -6.49 -2.29
CA SER A 57 -3.39 -6.83 -3.44
C SER A 57 -4.33 -5.68 -3.83
N PHE A 58 -4.96 -5.06 -2.84
CA PHE A 58 -5.78 -3.86 -3.08
C PHE A 58 -4.95 -2.67 -3.54
N GLY A 59 -3.77 -2.44 -2.96
CA GLY A 59 -2.86 -1.39 -3.38
C GLY A 59 -2.43 -1.54 -4.84
N MET A 60 -2.11 -2.75 -5.27
CA MET A 60 -1.80 -3.04 -6.67
C MET A 60 -2.99 -2.78 -7.59
N LEU A 61 -4.20 -3.20 -7.19
CA LEU A 61 -5.41 -2.99 -7.97
C LEU A 61 -5.72 -1.50 -8.16
N MET A 62 -5.58 -0.70 -7.10
CA MET A 62 -5.89 0.73 -7.11
C MET A 62 -4.79 1.61 -7.70
N SER A 63 -3.55 1.14 -7.75
CA SER A 63 -2.37 1.91 -8.21
C SER A 63 -2.45 2.37 -9.67
N ARG A 64 -3.27 1.74 -10.51
CA ARG A 64 -3.50 2.18 -11.88
C ARG A 64 -4.26 3.51 -11.96
N GLY A 65 -5.02 3.86 -10.89
CA GLY A 65 -5.84 5.07 -10.84
C GLY A 65 -7.00 5.07 -11.83
N PRO A 66 -7.70 6.22 -11.96
CA PRO A 66 -8.88 6.36 -12.80
C PRO A 66 -8.57 6.60 -14.28
N TYR A 67 -7.30 6.61 -14.66
CA TYR A 67 -6.87 6.99 -16.00
C TYR A 67 -6.97 5.83 -17.00
N ARG A 68 -7.29 6.16 -18.24
CA ARG A 68 -7.18 5.20 -19.35
C ARG A 68 -5.72 5.03 -19.73
N CYS A 69 -5.16 3.86 -19.44
CA CYS A 69 -3.82 3.48 -19.84
C CYS A 69 -3.88 2.04 -20.39
N PRO A 70 -3.58 1.82 -21.69
CA PRO A 70 -3.75 0.52 -22.31
C PRO A 70 -2.77 -0.54 -21.80
N ASN A 71 -1.60 -0.12 -21.34
CA ASN A 71 -0.56 -1.02 -20.87
C ASN A 71 -0.18 -0.66 -19.45
N VAL A 72 -0.54 -1.51 -18.48
CA VAL A 72 -0.23 -1.32 -17.07
C VAL A 72 0.43 -2.56 -16.51
N SER A 73 1.60 -2.39 -15.92
CA SER A 73 2.30 -3.42 -15.15
C SER A 73 2.43 -2.98 -13.71
N VAL A 74 1.96 -3.82 -12.78
CA VAL A 74 2.05 -3.53 -11.35
C VAL A 74 2.73 -4.70 -10.65
N LYS A 75 3.75 -4.39 -9.84
CA LYS A 75 4.44 -5.34 -8.97
C LYS A 75 4.32 -4.88 -7.53
N GLY A 76 4.02 -5.79 -6.63
CA GLY A 76 3.90 -5.51 -5.21
C GLY A 76 4.78 -6.43 -4.38
N HIS A 77 5.44 -5.86 -3.38
CA HIS A 77 6.32 -6.55 -2.44
C HIS A 77 5.92 -6.18 -1.01
N THR A 78 5.61 -7.18 -0.22
CA THR A 78 5.39 -7.00 1.21
C THR A 78 6.66 -7.44 1.93
N VAL A 79 7.26 -6.56 2.73
CA VAL A 79 8.54 -6.81 3.41
C VAL A 79 8.36 -6.82 4.92
N TYR A 80 9.10 -7.72 5.58
CA TYR A 80 9.18 -7.73 7.04
C TYR A 80 10.23 -6.75 7.54
N THR A 81 9.93 -6.11 8.66
CA THR A 81 10.86 -5.24 9.38
C THR A 81 10.68 -5.39 10.88
N ASN A 82 11.65 -4.90 11.66
CA ASN A 82 11.59 -4.89 13.12
C ASN A 82 10.78 -3.70 13.67
N LYS A 83 9.62 -3.47 13.07
CA LYS A 83 8.69 -2.40 13.47
C LYS A 83 7.38 -2.99 13.97
N LEU A 84 6.54 -2.13 14.54
CA LEU A 84 5.17 -2.47 14.86
C LEU A 84 4.45 -2.99 13.61
N LYS A 85 3.62 -4.01 13.78
CA LYS A 85 2.88 -4.59 12.66
C LYS A 85 1.97 -3.56 11.99
N ALA A 86 1.97 -3.56 10.68
CA ALA A 86 1.01 -2.82 9.87
C ALA A 86 -0.18 -3.70 9.51
N GLY A 87 -1.32 -3.09 9.21
CA GLY A 87 -2.52 -3.84 8.86
C GLY A 87 -3.56 -2.97 8.16
N SER A 88 -4.74 -3.51 8.01
CA SER A 88 -5.86 -2.80 7.40
C SER A 88 -6.22 -1.56 8.21
N PHE A 89 -6.28 -0.43 7.53
CA PHE A 89 -6.80 0.82 8.04
C PHE A 89 -7.83 1.34 7.05
N ARG A 90 -8.78 2.17 7.45
CA ARG A 90 -9.88 2.64 6.59
C ARG A 90 -9.40 2.97 5.17
N GLY A 91 -10.03 2.36 4.15
CA GLY A 91 -9.64 2.49 2.76
C GLY A 91 -8.29 1.82 2.44
N PHE A 92 -7.97 0.70 3.10
CA PHE A 92 -6.68 0.02 2.97
C PHE A 92 -6.30 -0.26 1.51
N GLY A 93 -5.04 0.01 1.17
CA GLY A 93 -4.50 -0.14 -0.18
C GLY A 93 -4.96 0.92 -1.18
N ASN A 94 -5.85 1.84 -0.80
CA ASN A 94 -6.38 2.84 -1.72
C ASN A 94 -5.72 4.24 -1.55
N PRO A 95 -5.63 4.85 -0.36
CA PRO A 95 -4.90 6.11 -0.20
C PRO A 95 -3.40 5.89 -0.07
#